data_ff84d08381dcfbb0df30296aff956e08
#
_entry.id   ff84d08381dcfbb0df30296aff956e08
#
_cell.length_a   1.000
_cell.length_b   1.000
_cell.length_c   1.000
_cell.angle_alpha   90.00
_cell.angle_beta   90.00
_cell.angle_gamma   90.00
#
_symmetry.space_group_name_H-M   'P 1'
#
loop_
_entity.id
_entity.type
_entity.pdbx_description
1 polymer ?
#
loop_
_entity_poly.entity_id
_entity_poly.type
_entity_poly.pdbx_seq_one_letter_code
_entity_poly.pdbx_strand_id
1 'polypeptide(L)'
;MSKKLLEHINFPDDIRSLQTEQLPQLAQELRRFIIDVVATKEGHLGASLGVVELTIALHYVFNTPKDLLVWDVGHQAYGHKILTGRKDIFHTNRQLNGISGFPKRSESEYDTFGVGHSSTSISAALGMAIASKINNENKHHIAVIGDASIASGMAFEALNHAGVTDANLLVILNDNAIGIDPSVGALKEYLTRMKSKRSDIEQHNIIEALNFDYSGPIDGHNLEELISELQRLKEIDGPKFLHVTTIKGKGLKQAEEDQVKYHAPGKFDKVSGDLLPNPIVSQPPKYQDVFGKTIVELATHNEKIVGITPAMLTGSSLKFMLDAFPDRTFDVGIAEQHAVTLAAGMATQGIIPFCNIYSTFLQRAYDQVIHDVATQNLPVIFCLDRAGLVGEDGATHHGVFDLAYLRCIPNMIIFAPRNEVELRNIMYTAQLGLDHPVAIRYPRGRGITLNWQQPFEAIEIGKGQCLKEGKDVAVLSIGTIAKNVTDAISLIDNNFSIAHYDLRFVKPLDEKLLHSVFQKFDKIITIEDGTINGGFGSAVLEFASANNYTNTIKILGIPDTFIHHGSVEELQQLCKIDTTSILNEIKTFLG
;
A
#
# COMPACT_ATOMS: atom_id res chain seq x y z
N MET A 1 33.10 -12.73 -27.02
CA MET A 1 31.97 -12.31 -26.15
C MET A 1 30.71 -12.97 -26.71
N SER A 2 29.98 -13.76 -25.93
CA SER A 2 28.70 -14.29 -26.38
C SER A 2 27.76 -13.10 -26.70
N LYS A 3 26.97 -13.26 -27.77
CA LYS A 3 25.99 -12.25 -28.18
C LYS A 3 24.98 -12.09 -27.05
N LYS A 4 24.70 -10.88 -26.57
CA LYS A 4 23.74 -10.66 -25.51
C LYS A 4 22.32 -10.98 -26.01
N LEU A 5 21.65 -11.94 -25.39
CA LEU A 5 20.34 -12.41 -25.80
C LEU A 5 19.25 -11.37 -25.52
N LEU A 6 19.26 -10.75 -24.33
CA LEU A 6 18.24 -9.78 -23.91
C LEU A 6 18.13 -8.58 -24.86
N GLU A 7 19.22 -8.19 -25.55
CA GLU A 7 19.18 -7.10 -26.54
C GLU A 7 18.22 -7.41 -27.69
N HIS A 8 18.01 -8.69 -28.03
CA HIS A 8 17.17 -9.16 -29.12
C HIS A 8 15.77 -9.60 -28.66
N ILE A 9 15.52 -9.66 -27.37
CA ILE A 9 14.21 -10.02 -26.80
C ILE A 9 13.40 -8.75 -26.58
N ASN A 10 12.28 -8.60 -27.27
CA ASN A 10 11.31 -7.52 -27.10
C ASN A 10 9.98 -8.05 -26.59
N PHE A 11 9.54 -9.21 -27.09
CA PHE A 11 8.28 -9.83 -26.76
C PHE A 11 8.43 -11.33 -26.43
N PRO A 12 7.46 -11.96 -25.79
CA PRO A 12 7.50 -13.40 -25.47
C PRO A 12 7.75 -14.31 -26.65
N ASP A 13 7.34 -13.95 -27.88
CA ASP A 13 7.62 -14.72 -29.10
C ASP A 13 9.12 -14.88 -29.35
N ASP A 14 9.90 -13.87 -29.04
CA ASP A 14 11.36 -13.93 -29.18
C ASP A 14 11.95 -14.95 -28.20
N ILE A 15 11.38 -15.05 -26.98
CA ILE A 15 11.82 -16.04 -25.97
C ILE A 15 11.49 -17.46 -26.45
N ARG A 16 10.30 -17.70 -27.01
CA ARG A 16 9.89 -19.00 -27.52
C ARG A 16 10.73 -19.48 -28.71
N SER A 17 11.42 -18.55 -29.39
CA SER A 17 12.34 -18.90 -30.48
C SER A 17 13.72 -19.40 -30.00
N LEU A 18 14.05 -19.22 -28.71
CA LEU A 18 15.32 -19.66 -28.12
C LEU A 18 15.30 -21.19 -27.87
N GLN A 19 16.52 -21.78 -27.90
CA GLN A 19 16.71 -23.14 -27.39
C GLN A 19 16.75 -23.11 -25.85
N THR A 20 16.32 -24.17 -25.19
CA THR A 20 16.28 -24.28 -23.72
C THR A 20 17.63 -23.98 -23.06
N GLU A 21 18.74 -24.39 -23.70
CA GLU A 21 20.13 -24.17 -23.24
C GLU A 21 20.53 -22.69 -23.21
N GLN A 22 19.80 -21.82 -23.90
CA GLN A 22 20.04 -20.38 -23.94
C GLN A 22 19.32 -19.64 -22.81
N LEU A 23 18.27 -20.21 -22.25
CA LEU A 23 17.44 -19.56 -21.24
C LEU A 23 18.18 -19.21 -19.94
N PRO A 24 19.14 -20.00 -19.43
CA PRO A 24 19.97 -19.61 -18.29
C PRO A 24 20.78 -18.34 -18.53
N GLN A 25 21.30 -18.14 -19.76
CA GLN A 25 21.97 -16.89 -20.13
C GLN A 25 20.99 -15.71 -20.12
N LEU A 26 19.80 -15.89 -20.68
CA LEU A 26 18.75 -14.85 -20.66
C LEU A 26 18.38 -14.49 -19.22
N ALA A 27 18.27 -15.47 -18.32
CA ALA A 27 17.97 -15.22 -16.90
C ALA A 27 19.06 -14.37 -16.22
N GLN A 28 20.34 -14.64 -16.48
CA GLN A 28 21.45 -13.84 -15.96
C GLN A 28 21.42 -12.41 -16.49
N GLU A 29 21.16 -12.22 -17.77
CA GLU A 29 21.10 -10.91 -18.42
C GLU A 29 19.91 -10.08 -17.91
N LEU A 30 18.73 -10.70 -17.78
CA LEU A 30 17.51 -10.07 -17.24
C LEU A 30 17.72 -9.65 -15.77
N ARG A 31 18.30 -10.51 -14.96
CA ARG A 31 18.64 -10.21 -13.56
C ARG A 31 19.58 -9.03 -13.46
N ARG A 32 20.63 -9.02 -14.28
CA ARG A 32 21.60 -7.91 -14.31
C ARG A 32 20.92 -6.61 -14.71
N PHE A 33 20.05 -6.64 -15.72
CA PHE A 33 19.31 -5.47 -16.19
C PHE A 33 18.42 -4.89 -15.07
N ILE A 34 17.69 -5.74 -14.32
CA ILE A 34 16.85 -5.31 -13.18
C ILE A 34 17.74 -4.63 -12.12
N ILE A 35 18.87 -5.23 -11.74
CA ILE A 35 19.80 -4.66 -10.76
C ILE A 35 20.31 -3.30 -11.23
N ASP A 36 20.77 -3.19 -12.48
CA ASP A 36 21.35 -1.96 -13.03
C ASP A 36 20.36 -0.79 -13.02
N VAL A 37 19.08 -1.04 -13.30
CA VAL A 37 18.05 0.02 -13.30
C VAL A 37 17.63 0.36 -11.87
N VAL A 38 17.29 -0.64 -11.06
CA VAL A 38 16.75 -0.41 -9.71
C VAL A 38 17.79 0.21 -8.77
N ALA A 39 19.07 -0.08 -8.96
CA ALA A 39 20.17 0.56 -8.21
C ALA A 39 20.12 2.09 -8.24
N THR A 40 19.62 2.68 -9.32
CA THR A 40 19.56 4.14 -9.51
C THR A 40 18.15 4.74 -9.41
N LYS A 41 17.11 3.92 -9.64
CA LYS A 41 15.73 4.38 -9.77
C LYS A 41 14.83 3.95 -8.60
N GLU A 42 15.36 3.12 -7.71
CA GLU A 42 14.62 2.50 -6.61
C GLU A 42 13.47 1.59 -7.11
N GLY A 43 12.89 0.79 -6.24
CA GLY A 43 11.78 -0.09 -6.61
C GLY A 43 11.85 -1.48 -5.96
N HIS A 44 10.92 -2.36 -6.36
CA HIS A 44 10.78 -3.71 -5.81
C HIS A 44 11.84 -4.66 -6.36
N LEU A 45 13.01 -4.69 -5.70
CA LEU A 45 14.18 -5.45 -6.18
C LEU A 45 14.09 -6.95 -5.84
N GLY A 46 14.03 -7.26 -4.54
CA GLY A 46 14.18 -8.65 -4.07
C GLY A 46 13.12 -9.59 -4.63
N ALA A 47 11.86 -9.15 -4.66
CA ALA A 47 10.77 -9.95 -5.19
C ALA A 47 10.93 -10.23 -6.70
N SER A 48 11.33 -9.22 -7.48
CA SER A 48 11.54 -9.37 -8.93
C SER A 48 12.75 -10.24 -9.26
N LEU A 49 13.82 -10.19 -8.47
CA LEU A 49 14.99 -11.05 -8.65
C LEU A 49 14.69 -12.53 -8.35
N GLY A 50 13.78 -12.78 -7.39
CA GLY A 50 13.39 -14.13 -6.98
C GLY A 50 12.62 -14.91 -8.05
N VAL A 51 12.00 -14.24 -9.01
CA VAL A 51 11.11 -14.87 -10.00
C VAL A 51 11.60 -14.72 -11.45
N VAL A 52 12.86 -14.46 -11.67
CA VAL A 52 13.41 -14.28 -13.03
C VAL A 52 13.23 -15.54 -13.87
N GLU A 53 13.60 -16.70 -13.34
CA GLU A 53 13.47 -17.98 -14.03
C GLU A 53 12.00 -18.34 -14.24
N LEU A 54 11.17 -18.18 -13.23
CA LEU A 54 9.71 -18.42 -13.32
C LEU A 54 9.08 -17.53 -14.40
N THR A 55 9.46 -16.25 -14.48
CA THR A 55 8.94 -15.30 -15.50
C THR A 55 9.31 -15.76 -16.91
N ILE A 56 10.56 -16.18 -17.13
CA ILE A 56 11.03 -16.69 -18.42
C ILE A 56 10.29 -17.97 -18.77
N ALA A 57 10.17 -18.93 -17.85
CA ALA A 57 9.47 -20.20 -18.07
C ALA A 57 7.99 -19.99 -18.43
N LEU A 58 7.31 -19.07 -17.75
CA LEU A 58 5.92 -18.71 -18.06
C LEU A 58 5.76 -18.17 -19.48
N HIS A 59 6.60 -17.22 -19.90
CA HIS A 59 6.53 -16.67 -21.25
C HIS A 59 7.06 -17.62 -22.33
N TYR A 60 7.87 -18.59 -21.96
CA TYR A 60 8.34 -19.65 -22.87
C TYR A 60 7.27 -20.70 -23.14
N VAL A 61 6.52 -21.11 -22.10
CA VAL A 61 5.53 -22.20 -22.19
C VAL A 61 4.15 -21.70 -22.64
N PHE A 62 3.69 -20.57 -22.11
CA PHE A 62 2.36 -20.03 -22.41
C PHE A 62 2.40 -18.97 -23.51
N ASN A 63 1.35 -18.97 -24.33
CA ASN A 63 1.25 -18.04 -25.46
C ASN A 63 0.62 -16.71 -25.02
N THR A 64 1.33 -15.96 -24.16
CA THR A 64 0.92 -14.60 -23.77
C THR A 64 1.06 -13.63 -24.95
N PRO A 65 0.12 -12.67 -25.13
CA PRO A 65 -1.00 -12.30 -24.25
C PRO A 65 -2.29 -13.09 -24.48
N LYS A 66 -2.32 -14.08 -25.39
CA LYS A 66 -3.51 -14.91 -25.62
C LYS A 66 -3.86 -15.72 -24.36
N ASP A 67 -2.87 -16.39 -23.76
CA ASP A 67 -2.96 -16.98 -22.43
C ASP A 67 -2.82 -15.86 -21.38
N LEU A 68 -3.68 -15.84 -20.38
CA LEU A 68 -3.85 -14.71 -19.48
C LEU A 68 -3.06 -14.91 -18.18
N LEU A 69 -2.11 -14.01 -17.91
CA LEU A 69 -1.22 -14.07 -16.75
C LEU A 69 -1.52 -12.92 -15.78
N VAL A 70 -1.85 -13.25 -14.54
CA VAL A 70 -2.09 -12.28 -13.46
C VAL A 70 -1.04 -12.43 -12.37
N TRP A 71 -0.31 -11.35 -12.12
CA TRP A 71 0.67 -11.26 -11.02
C TRP A 71 0.00 -10.70 -9.78
N ASP A 72 -0.02 -11.45 -8.67
CA ASP A 72 -0.54 -10.94 -7.39
C ASP A 72 0.32 -9.80 -6.86
N VAL A 73 -0.30 -8.74 -6.34
CA VAL A 73 0.34 -7.46 -5.99
C VAL A 73 1.04 -6.80 -7.19
N GLY A 74 1.82 -7.55 -7.95
CA GLY A 74 2.60 -7.08 -9.08
C GLY A 74 4.00 -6.54 -8.75
N HIS A 75 4.41 -6.55 -7.49
CA HIS A 75 5.75 -6.14 -7.04
C HIS A 75 6.88 -7.05 -7.56
N GLN A 76 6.55 -8.24 -8.05
CA GLN A 76 7.46 -9.22 -8.65
C GLN A 76 7.44 -9.21 -10.19
N ALA A 77 6.77 -8.25 -10.84
CA ALA A 77 6.51 -8.27 -12.27
C ALA A 77 7.52 -7.48 -13.13
N TYR A 78 8.68 -7.10 -12.61
CA TYR A 78 9.65 -6.33 -13.40
C TYR A 78 10.19 -7.12 -14.59
N GLY A 79 10.53 -8.39 -14.40
CA GLY A 79 10.91 -9.30 -15.49
C GLY A 79 9.82 -9.39 -16.56
N HIS A 80 8.55 -9.53 -16.16
CA HIS A 80 7.41 -9.53 -17.06
C HIS A 80 7.32 -8.24 -17.89
N LYS A 81 7.45 -7.05 -17.27
CA LYS A 81 7.43 -5.77 -18.00
C LYS A 81 8.57 -5.66 -19.01
N ILE A 82 9.78 -6.06 -18.63
CA ILE A 82 10.98 -6.00 -19.50
C ILE A 82 10.80 -6.91 -20.71
N LEU A 83 10.28 -8.13 -20.52
CA LEU A 83 10.10 -9.13 -21.56
C LEU A 83 8.84 -8.93 -22.42
N THR A 84 8.01 -7.92 -22.11
CA THR A 84 6.75 -7.59 -22.81
C THR A 84 6.74 -6.17 -23.37
N GLY A 85 7.84 -5.77 -24.03
CA GLY A 85 7.92 -4.56 -24.84
C GLY A 85 8.30 -3.27 -24.08
N ARG A 86 8.61 -3.35 -22.77
CA ARG A 86 8.92 -2.16 -21.95
C ARG A 86 10.39 -2.03 -21.54
N LYS A 87 11.27 -2.87 -22.10
CA LYS A 87 12.69 -2.88 -21.80
C LYS A 87 13.34 -1.51 -21.96
N ASP A 88 13.15 -0.86 -23.10
CA ASP A 88 13.83 0.39 -23.44
C ASP A 88 13.36 1.59 -22.59
N ILE A 89 12.13 1.55 -22.13
CA ILE A 89 11.53 2.59 -21.28
C ILE A 89 11.51 2.20 -19.79
N PHE A 90 12.03 1.03 -19.40
CA PHE A 90 11.98 0.55 -18.03
C PHE A 90 12.71 1.47 -17.03
N HIS A 91 13.66 2.27 -17.50
CA HIS A 91 14.32 3.30 -16.72
C HIS A 91 13.39 4.42 -16.22
N THR A 92 12.16 4.54 -16.77
CA THR A 92 11.12 5.50 -16.33
C THR A 92 10.16 4.90 -15.29
N ASN A 93 10.41 3.67 -14.85
CA ASN A 93 9.56 2.96 -13.90
C ASN A 93 9.34 3.79 -12.61
N ARG A 94 8.07 3.96 -12.22
CA ARG A 94 7.64 4.70 -11.01
C ARG A 94 7.92 6.22 -11.04
N GLN A 95 8.29 6.79 -12.19
CA GLN A 95 8.51 8.23 -12.36
C GLN A 95 7.30 8.88 -13.01
N LEU A 96 7.07 10.15 -12.75
CA LEU A 96 5.98 10.92 -13.37
C LEU A 96 6.04 10.77 -14.91
N ASN A 97 4.88 10.47 -15.52
CA ASN A 97 4.74 10.18 -16.95
C ASN A 97 5.53 8.95 -17.45
N GLY A 98 6.13 8.17 -16.57
CA GLY A 98 6.78 6.92 -16.89
C GLY A 98 5.85 5.72 -16.75
N ILE A 99 6.43 4.49 -16.75
CA ILE A 99 5.68 3.27 -16.55
C ILE A 99 5.39 3.01 -15.07
N SER A 100 4.27 2.36 -14.79
CA SER A 100 3.83 1.99 -13.44
C SER A 100 4.78 0.96 -12.80
N GLY A 101 4.93 1.01 -11.48
CA GLY A 101 5.63 -0.02 -10.71
C GLY A 101 4.93 -1.38 -10.67
N PHE A 102 3.65 -1.41 -11.06
CA PHE A 102 2.78 -2.61 -11.09
C PHE A 102 2.20 -2.82 -12.48
N PRO A 103 1.80 -4.05 -12.86
CA PRO A 103 1.02 -4.31 -14.07
C PRO A 103 -0.23 -3.42 -14.16
N LYS A 104 -0.44 -2.82 -15.33
CA LYS A 104 -1.52 -1.86 -15.60
C LYS A 104 -2.09 -2.06 -16.99
N ARG A 105 -3.37 -2.41 -17.10
CA ARG A 105 -4.02 -2.74 -18.38
C ARG A 105 -3.90 -1.66 -19.47
N SER A 106 -3.90 -0.40 -19.07
CA SER A 106 -3.73 0.71 -20.03
C SER A 106 -2.30 0.92 -20.51
N GLU A 107 -1.33 0.17 -19.95
CA GLU A 107 0.09 0.26 -20.28
C GLU A 107 0.53 -0.80 -21.28
N SER A 108 -0.05 -2.00 -21.19
CA SER A 108 0.28 -3.13 -22.06
C SER A 108 -0.85 -4.14 -22.15
N GLU A 109 -1.02 -4.76 -23.32
CA GLU A 109 -1.95 -5.89 -23.52
C GLU A 109 -1.54 -7.14 -22.73
N TYR A 110 -0.26 -7.26 -22.36
CA TYR A 110 0.25 -8.34 -21.51
C TYR A 110 -0.13 -8.17 -20.03
N ASP A 111 -0.51 -6.97 -19.60
CA ASP A 111 -1.00 -6.70 -18.25
C ASP A 111 -2.51 -6.98 -18.19
N THR A 112 -2.89 -8.24 -18.15
CA THR A 112 -4.29 -8.70 -18.27
C THR A 112 -5.19 -8.19 -17.16
N PHE A 113 -4.62 -7.89 -15.98
CA PHE A 113 -5.31 -7.31 -14.85
C PHE A 113 -4.45 -6.27 -14.15
N GLY A 114 -5.04 -5.13 -13.75
CA GLY A 114 -4.38 -4.11 -12.93
C GLY A 114 -4.28 -4.58 -11.49
N VAL A 115 -3.09 -4.46 -10.91
CA VAL A 115 -2.78 -4.96 -9.56
C VAL A 115 -2.08 -3.89 -8.72
N GLY A 116 -1.87 -4.17 -7.45
CA GLY A 116 -1.24 -3.29 -6.45
C GLY A 116 -1.54 -3.78 -5.03
N HIS A 117 -2.77 -4.23 -4.78
CA HIS A 117 -3.16 -4.90 -3.55
C HIS A 117 -3.03 -6.42 -3.68
N SER A 118 -2.75 -7.09 -2.57
CA SER A 118 -2.53 -8.54 -2.52
C SER A 118 -3.82 -9.35 -2.67
N SER A 119 -3.64 -10.63 -3.02
CA SER A 119 -4.64 -11.69 -2.85
C SER A 119 -5.82 -11.62 -3.84
N THR A 120 -5.71 -10.81 -4.90
CA THR A 120 -6.77 -10.63 -5.90
C THR A 120 -6.59 -11.51 -7.13
N SER A 121 -5.37 -12.04 -7.35
CA SER A 121 -4.99 -12.70 -8.60
C SER A 121 -5.80 -13.96 -8.90
N ILE A 122 -6.07 -14.80 -7.90
CA ILE A 122 -6.82 -16.05 -8.08
C ILE A 122 -8.25 -15.74 -8.49
N SER A 123 -8.94 -14.82 -7.78
CA SER A 123 -10.30 -14.41 -8.13
C SER A 123 -10.38 -13.82 -9.54
N ALA A 124 -9.41 -12.97 -9.91
CA ALA A 124 -9.36 -12.34 -11.23
C ALA A 124 -9.14 -13.40 -12.34
N ALA A 125 -8.17 -14.29 -12.17
CA ALA A 125 -7.88 -15.34 -13.14
C ALA A 125 -9.04 -16.36 -13.25
N LEU A 126 -9.69 -16.71 -12.14
CA LEU A 126 -10.90 -17.56 -12.14
C LEU A 126 -12.04 -16.90 -12.92
N GLY A 127 -12.30 -15.60 -12.67
CA GLY A 127 -13.32 -14.85 -13.42
C GLY A 127 -13.04 -14.83 -14.93
N MET A 128 -11.77 -14.66 -15.31
CA MET A 128 -11.35 -14.73 -16.73
C MET A 128 -11.54 -16.14 -17.31
N ALA A 129 -11.22 -17.19 -16.55
CA ALA A 129 -11.37 -18.59 -16.99
C ALA A 129 -12.84 -18.94 -17.22
N ILE A 130 -13.72 -18.54 -16.32
CA ILE A 130 -15.17 -18.71 -16.47
C ILE A 130 -15.68 -17.94 -17.70
N ALA A 131 -15.22 -16.69 -17.89
CA ALA A 131 -15.61 -15.87 -19.04
C ALA A 131 -15.14 -16.49 -20.37
N SER A 132 -13.90 -16.98 -20.43
CA SER A 132 -13.38 -17.68 -21.62
C SER A 132 -14.19 -18.92 -21.95
N LYS A 133 -14.61 -19.69 -20.94
CA LYS A 133 -15.50 -20.86 -21.14
C LYS A 133 -16.85 -20.44 -21.72
N ILE A 134 -17.48 -19.39 -21.19
CA ILE A 134 -18.76 -18.85 -21.70
C ILE A 134 -18.62 -18.40 -23.15
N ASN A 135 -17.49 -17.80 -23.51
CA ASN A 135 -17.18 -17.32 -24.85
C ASN A 135 -16.71 -18.44 -25.80
N ASN A 136 -16.59 -19.69 -25.35
CA ASN A 136 -16.01 -20.83 -26.08
C ASN A 136 -14.58 -20.54 -26.56
N GLU A 137 -13.78 -19.85 -25.75
CA GLU A 137 -12.38 -19.55 -26.01
C GLU A 137 -11.49 -20.58 -25.30
N ASN A 138 -10.52 -21.13 -26.03
CA ASN A 138 -9.50 -22.01 -25.45
C ASN A 138 -8.26 -21.19 -25.07
N LYS A 139 -8.20 -20.80 -23.78
CA LYS A 139 -7.12 -20.04 -23.20
C LYS A 139 -6.68 -20.65 -21.85
N HIS A 140 -5.42 -20.45 -21.49
CA HIS A 140 -4.94 -20.75 -20.15
C HIS A 140 -5.01 -19.47 -19.28
N HIS A 141 -5.31 -19.66 -17.99
CA HIS A 141 -5.45 -18.57 -17.02
C HIS A 141 -4.53 -18.87 -15.85
N ILE A 142 -3.54 -18.01 -15.65
CA ILE A 142 -2.46 -18.23 -14.69
C ILE A 142 -2.49 -17.12 -13.65
N ALA A 143 -2.53 -17.49 -12.36
CA ALA A 143 -2.37 -16.59 -11.23
C ALA A 143 -1.07 -16.90 -10.50
N VAL A 144 -0.13 -15.96 -10.43
CA VAL A 144 1.10 -16.09 -9.64
C VAL A 144 0.92 -15.34 -8.33
N ILE A 145 0.91 -16.05 -7.21
CA ILE A 145 0.65 -15.51 -5.88
C ILE A 145 1.80 -15.84 -4.93
N GLY A 146 2.17 -14.89 -4.05
CA GLY A 146 3.17 -15.11 -3.00
C GLY A 146 2.60 -15.79 -1.76
N ASP A 147 3.48 -16.40 -0.97
CA ASP A 147 3.14 -17.13 0.26
C ASP A 147 2.51 -16.25 1.35
N ALA A 148 2.89 -14.98 1.45
CA ALA A 148 2.22 -14.03 2.33
C ALA A 148 0.81 -13.66 1.85
N SER A 149 0.62 -13.52 0.53
CA SER A 149 -0.66 -13.13 -0.08
C SER A 149 -1.69 -14.24 -0.06
N ILE A 150 -1.29 -15.51 -0.19
CA ILE A 150 -2.22 -16.65 -0.19
C ILE A 150 -2.86 -16.87 1.19
N ALA A 151 -2.28 -16.32 2.25
CA ALA A 151 -2.83 -16.41 3.61
C ALA A 151 -4.08 -15.52 3.83
N SER A 152 -4.39 -14.62 2.92
CA SER A 152 -5.55 -13.72 3.01
C SER A 152 -6.87 -14.45 2.73
N GLY A 153 -7.95 -14.02 3.39
CA GLY A 153 -9.30 -14.58 3.21
C GLY A 153 -9.76 -14.65 1.76
N MET A 154 -9.57 -13.56 0.98
CA MET A 154 -9.97 -13.52 -0.43
C MET A 154 -9.28 -14.60 -1.28
N ALA A 155 -8.02 -14.94 -1.00
CA ALA A 155 -7.33 -16.02 -1.71
C ALA A 155 -7.99 -17.38 -1.40
N PHE A 156 -8.35 -17.64 -0.13
CA PHE A 156 -9.06 -18.86 0.26
C PHE A 156 -10.48 -18.93 -0.30
N GLU A 157 -11.21 -17.81 -0.33
CA GLU A 157 -12.53 -17.72 -0.98
C GLU A 157 -12.44 -18.12 -2.46
N ALA A 158 -11.41 -17.61 -3.15
CA ALA A 158 -11.19 -17.94 -4.56
C ALA A 158 -10.78 -19.40 -4.78
N LEU A 159 -9.90 -19.96 -3.94
CA LEU A 159 -9.54 -21.38 -3.99
C LEU A 159 -10.75 -22.27 -3.73
N ASN A 160 -11.55 -21.97 -2.71
CA ASN A 160 -12.77 -22.71 -2.39
C ASN A 160 -13.76 -22.70 -3.57
N HIS A 161 -13.95 -21.55 -4.22
CA HIS A 161 -14.84 -21.47 -5.40
C HIS A 161 -14.24 -22.19 -6.61
N ALA A 162 -12.96 -22.00 -6.90
CA ALA A 162 -12.30 -22.63 -8.04
C ALA A 162 -12.38 -24.17 -7.99
N GLY A 163 -12.22 -24.77 -6.81
CA GLY A 163 -12.20 -26.23 -6.63
C GLY A 163 -13.52 -26.94 -6.92
N VAL A 164 -14.63 -26.22 -7.09
CA VAL A 164 -15.92 -26.78 -7.53
C VAL A 164 -16.25 -26.41 -8.97
N THR A 165 -15.31 -25.83 -9.70
CA THR A 165 -15.44 -25.50 -11.13
C THR A 165 -14.57 -26.42 -11.98
N ASP A 166 -14.84 -26.45 -13.28
CA ASP A 166 -13.99 -27.05 -14.30
C ASP A 166 -13.17 -25.99 -15.05
N ALA A 167 -12.94 -24.83 -14.43
CA ALA A 167 -12.23 -23.71 -15.02
C ALA A 167 -10.75 -24.07 -15.29
N ASN A 168 -10.26 -23.76 -16.49
CA ASN A 168 -8.84 -23.93 -16.83
C ASN A 168 -8.00 -22.84 -16.13
N LEU A 169 -7.74 -23.06 -14.84
CA LEU A 169 -7.00 -22.16 -13.95
C LEU A 169 -5.75 -22.84 -13.42
N LEU A 170 -4.60 -22.19 -13.56
CA LEU A 170 -3.34 -22.56 -12.91
C LEU A 170 -2.99 -21.52 -11.85
N VAL A 171 -2.97 -21.93 -10.59
CA VAL A 171 -2.45 -21.12 -9.49
C VAL A 171 -1.00 -21.49 -9.23
N ILE A 172 -0.08 -20.55 -9.27
CA ILE A 172 1.33 -20.75 -8.97
C ILE A 172 1.67 -20.04 -7.66
N LEU A 173 1.97 -20.81 -6.64
CA LEU A 173 2.46 -20.31 -5.38
C LEU A 173 3.97 -20.08 -5.44
N ASN A 174 4.39 -18.83 -5.36
CA ASN A 174 5.79 -18.44 -5.19
C ASN A 174 6.11 -18.38 -3.68
N ASP A 175 6.73 -19.43 -3.16
CA ASP A 175 7.04 -19.59 -1.74
C ASP A 175 8.52 -19.30 -1.46
N ASN A 176 8.78 -18.15 -0.84
CA ASN A 176 10.10 -17.77 -0.33
C ASN A 176 10.12 -17.47 1.17
N ALA A 177 9.02 -17.70 1.88
CA ALA A 177 8.81 -17.51 3.30
C ALA A 177 8.93 -16.04 3.80
N ILE A 178 8.96 -15.07 2.89
CA ILE A 178 9.16 -13.65 3.21
C ILE A 178 8.22 -12.77 2.37
N GLY A 179 7.29 -12.11 3.07
CA GLY A 179 6.52 -10.99 2.52
C GLY A 179 7.36 -9.70 2.47
N ILE A 180 6.87 -8.60 3.02
CA ILE A 180 7.68 -7.41 3.34
C ILE A 180 8.57 -7.73 4.54
N ASP A 181 7.94 -8.20 5.62
CA ASP A 181 8.57 -8.81 6.79
C ASP A 181 8.46 -10.35 6.69
N PRO A 182 9.09 -11.15 7.56
CA PRO A 182 8.94 -12.60 7.59
C PRO A 182 7.46 -13.00 7.71
N SER A 183 7.01 -13.94 6.87
CA SER A 183 5.63 -14.43 6.91
C SER A 183 5.28 -15.01 8.29
N VAL A 184 4.03 -14.87 8.72
CA VAL A 184 3.54 -15.30 10.04
C VAL A 184 2.37 -16.29 9.93
N GLY A 185 2.05 -16.95 11.03
CA GLY A 185 0.88 -17.82 11.16
C GLY A 185 1.08 -19.28 10.76
N ALA A 186 0.08 -20.10 11.04
CA ALA A 186 0.11 -21.55 10.88
C ALA A 186 0.29 -22.00 9.42
N LEU A 187 -0.19 -21.22 8.44
CA LEU A 187 -0.01 -21.54 7.03
C LEU A 187 1.47 -21.50 6.62
N LYS A 188 2.26 -20.53 7.15
CA LYS A 188 3.72 -20.51 6.95
C LYS A 188 4.38 -21.79 7.49
N GLU A 189 4.00 -22.22 8.69
CA GLU A 189 4.52 -23.47 9.26
C GLU A 189 4.16 -24.67 8.40
N TYR A 190 2.91 -24.72 7.92
CA TYR A 190 2.44 -25.75 7.00
C TYR A 190 3.29 -25.79 5.71
N LEU A 191 3.48 -24.65 5.03
CA LEU A 191 4.30 -24.56 3.82
C LEU A 191 5.77 -24.93 4.09
N THR A 192 6.31 -24.58 5.26
CA THR A 192 7.66 -24.97 5.66
C THR A 192 7.77 -26.49 5.83
N ARG A 193 6.76 -27.15 6.40
CA ARG A 193 6.71 -28.60 6.51
C ARG A 193 6.60 -29.27 5.14
N MET A 194 5.81 -28.73 4.23
CA MET A 194 5.69 -29.23 2.85
C MET A 194 7.02 -29.21 2.09
N LYS A 195 7.88 -28.24 2.35
CA LYS A 195 9.24 -28.17 1.78
C LYS A 195 10.22 -29.18 2.42
N SER A 196 10.00 -29.56 3.67
CA SER A 196 10.83 -30.57 4.33
C SER A 196 10.33 -31.97 3.95
N LYS A 197 11.06 -32.71 3.13
CA LYS A 197 10.75 -34.10 2.72
C LYS A 197 10.77 -35.11 3.92
N ARG A 198 10.23 -34.77 5.08
CA ARG A 198 10.06 -35.70 6.21
C ARG A 198 8.84 -36.56 5.93
N SER A 199 9.09 -37.79 5.54
CA SER A 199 8.14 -38.82 5.10
C SER A 199 7.27 -39.43 6.21
N ASP A 200 7.33 -38.96 7.45
CA ASP A 200 6.80 -39.70 8.60
C ASP A 200 5.38 -39.26 9.04
N ILE A 201 4.76 -38.32 8.37
CA ILE A 201 3.38 -37.91 8.65
C ILE A 201 2.64 -37.83 7.31
N GLU A 202 1.60 -38.66 7.12
CA GLU A 202 0.57 -38.44 6.08
C GLU A 202 -0.03 -37.04 6.31
N GLN A 203 0.54 -36.02 5.69
CA GLN A 203 -0.03 -34.69 5.70
C GLN A 203 -1.05 -34.59 4.58
N HIS A 204 -2.31 -34.50 4.96
CA HIS A 204 -3.36 -34.12 4.00
C HIS A 204 -3.02 -32.75 3.41
N ASN A 205 -2.87 -32.67 2.12
CA ASN A 205 -2.61 -31.44 1.41
C ASN A 205 -3.91 -30.61 1.36
N ILE A 206 -3.89 -29.43 1.99
CA ILE A 206 -5.06 -28.55 2.02
C ILE A 206 -5.52 -28.13 0.61
N ILE A 207 -4.60 -28.03 -0.34
CA ILE A 207 -4.90 -27.63 -1.72
C ILE A 207 -5.61 -28.78 -2.46
N GLU A 208 -5.16 -30.01 -2.27
CA GLU A 208 -5.84 -31.20 -2.81
C GLU A 208 -7.22 -31.40 -2.18
N ALA A 209 -7.35 -31.08 -0.88
CA ALA A 209 -8.65 -31.10 -0.19
C ALA A 209 -9.65 -30.06 -0.76
N LEU A 210 -9.15 -29.03 -1.43
CA LEU A 210 -9.95 -28.06 -2.19
C LEU A 210 -10.12 -28.45 -3.67
N ASN A 211 -9.88 -29.72 -4.03
CA ASN A 211 -10.05 -30.29 -5.37
C ASN A 211 -9.12 -29.71 -6.46
N PHE A 212 -7.94 -29.24 -6.11
CA PHE A 212 -6.92 -28.88 -7.09
C PHE A 212 -6.01 -30.06 -7.42
N ASP A 213 -5.60 -30.17 -8.69
CA ASP A 213 -4.43 -30.97 -9.05
C ASP A 213 -3.17 -30.26 -8.55
N TYR A 214 -2.57 -30.80 -7.49
CA TYR A 214 -1.40 -30.19 -6.85
C TYR A 214 -0.10 -30.77 -7.37
N SER A 215 0.86 -29.90 -7.67
CA SER A 215 2.23 -30.25 -8.00
C SER A 215 3.24 -29.43 -7.19
N GLY A 216 4.36 -30.05 -6.88
CA GLY A 216 5.46 -29.43 -6.16
C GLY A 216 5.66 -29.97 -4.74
N PRO A 217 6.49 -29.29 -3.90
CA PRO A 217 7.27 -28.11 -4.25
C PRO A 217 8.43 -28.40 -5.21
N ILE A 218 8.64 -27.54 -6.22
CA ILE A 218 9.77 -27.60 -7.16
C ILE A 218 10.70 -26.39 -6.99
N ASP A 219 11.94 -26.52 -7.49
CA ASP A 219 12.92 -25.43 -7.46
C ASP A 219 12.61 -24.37 -8.54
N GLY A 220 12.18 -23.17 -8.10
CA GLY A 220 11.88 -22.04 -8.96
C GLY A 220 13.07 -21.40 -9.67
N HIS A 221 14.30 -21.87 -9.40
CA HIS A 221 15.52 -21.43 -10.10
C HIS A 221 16.02 -22.49 -11.10
N ASN A 222 15.35 -23.65 -11.17
CA ASN A 222 15.65 -24.69 -12.15
C ASN A 222 14.72 -24.56 -13.37
N LEU A 223 15.23 -23.91 -14.44
CA LEU A 223 14.45 -23.67 -15.67
C LEU A 223 13.98 -24.95 -16.35
N GLU A 224 14.77 -26.03 -16.35
CA GLU A 224 14.40 -27.30 -16.96
C GLU A 224 13.20 -27.94 -16.24
N GLU A 225 13.25 -27.99 -14.91
CA GLU A 225 12.18 -28.50 -14.07
C GLU A 225 10.91 -27.66 -14.20
N LEU A 226 11.04 -26.31 -14.15
CA LEU A 226 9.92 -25.38 -14.32
C LEU A 226 9.23 -25.56 -15.67
N ILE A 227 9.98 -25.59 -16.77
CA ILE A 227 9.43 -25.74 -18.12
C ILE A 227 8.74 -27.08 -18.28
N SER A 228 9.38 -28.16 -17.86
CA SER A 228 8.81 -29.51 -17.94
C SER A 228 7.49 -29.59 -17.20
N GLU A 229 7.44 -29.06 -15.98
CA GLU A 229 6.23 -29.13 -15.14
C GLU A 229 5.13 -28.19 -15.65
N LEU A 230 5.46 -26.99 -16.10
CA LEU A 230 4.48 -26.08 -16.71
C LEU A 230 3.88 -26.65 -18.00
N GLN A 231 4.69 -27.33 -18.83
CA GLN A 231 4.20 -28.06 -20.01
C GLN A 231 3.25 -29.19 -19.63
N ARG A 232 3.58 -29.97 -18.60
CA ARG A 232 2.69 -31.05 -18.08
C ARG A 232 1.35 -30.48 -17.59
N LEU A 233 1.39 -29.43 -16.76
CA LEU A 233 0.19 -28.79 -16.20
C LEU A 233 -0.67 -28.09 -17.25
N LYS A 234 -0.06 -27.63 -18.34
CA LYS A 234 -0.77 -27.03 -19.47
C LYS A 234 -1.75 -28.00 -20.15
N GLU A 235 -1.44 -29.29 -20.16
CA GLU A 235 -2.27 -30.32 -20.78
C GLU A 235 -3.37 -30.88 -19.85
N ILE A 236 -3.40 -30.45 -18.57
CA ILE A 236 -4.41 -30.89 -17.61
C ILE A 236 -5.60 -29.93 -17.63
N ASP A 237 -6.82 -30.47 -17.63
CA ASP A 237 -8.04 -29.68 -17.49
C ASP A 237 -8.37 -29.39 -16.02
N GLY A 238 -9.19 -28.37 -15.79
CA GLY A 238 -9.66 -27.98 -14.46
C GLY A 238 -8.66 -27.14 -13.64
N PRO A 239 -8.92 -26.95 -12.34
CA PRO A 239 -8.07 -26.16 -11.46
C PRO A 239 -6.80 -26.91 -11.05
N LYS A 240 -5.65 -26.26 -11.24
CA LYS A 240 -4.31 -26.79 -10.98
C LYS A 240 -3.54 -25.85 -10.07
N PHE A 241 -2.65 -26.42 -9.25
CA PHE A 241 -1.84 -25.66 -8.32
C PHE A 241 -0.37 -26.11 -8.38
N LEU A 242 0.52 -25.19 -8.67
CA LEU A 242 1.96 -25.40 -8.69
C LEU A 242 2.62 -24.69 -7.51
N HIS A 243 3.27 -25.43 -6.63
CA HIS A 243 4.07 -24.90 -5.54
C HIS A 243 5.53 -24.76 -5.99
N VAL A 244 6.01 -23.54 -6.05
CA VAL A 244 7.38 -23.20 -6.48
C VAL A 244 8.13 -22.57 -5.31
N THR A 245 9.32 -23.07 -5.02
CA THR A 245 10.19 -22.50 -3.98
C THR A 245 11.23 -21.57 -4.62
N THR A 246 11.36 -20.37 -4.11
CA THR A 246 12.33 -19.39 -4.62
C THR A 246 13.16 -18.74 -3.52
N ILE A 247 14.22 -18.03 -3.92
CA ILE A 247 15.04 -17.21 -3.03
C ILE A 247 14.82 -15.75 -3.40
N LYS A 248 14.22 -14.99 -2.50
CA LYS A 248 14.03 -13.54 -2.68
C LYS A 248 15.39 -12.85 -2.75
N GLY A 249 15.60 -12.01 -3.77
CA GLY A 249 16.89 -11.35 -3.98
C GLY A 249 17.94 -12.17 -4.75
N LYS A 250 17.56 -13.32 -5.32
CA LYS A 250 18.47 -14.25 -6.03
C LYS A 250 19.42 -13.56 -6.99
N GLY A 251 20.72 -13.86 -6.82
CA GLY A 251 21.80 -13.36 -7.67
C GLY A 251 22.36 -11.99 -7.28
N LEU A 252 21.89 -11.42 -6.15
CA LEU A 252 22.52 -10.29 -5.47
C LEU A 252 22.74 -10.66 -4.00
N LYS A 253 23.99 -10.93 -3.63
CA LYS A 253 24.37 -11.48 -2.33
C LYS A 253 23.72 -10.73 -1.15
N GLN A 254 23.82 -9.40 -1.13
CA GLN A 254 23.24 -8.57 -0.06
C GLN A 254 21.72 -8.69 0.03
N ALA A 255 21.03 -8.88 -1.12
CA ALA A 255 19.60 -9.05 -1.15
C ALA A 255 19.17 -10.46 -0.69
N GLU A 256 20.00 -11.48 -0.89
CA GLU A 256 19.76 -12.82 -0.35
C GLU A 256 19.99 -12.86 1.17
N GLU A 257 21.00 -12.13 1.67
CA GLU A 257 21.34 -12.07 3.10
C GLU A 257 20.38 -11.22 3.93
N ASP A 258 19.82 -10.12 3.36
CA ASP A 258 18.88 -9.23 4.05
C ASP A 258 17.66 -8.94 3.14
N GLN A 259 16.77 -9.92 3.05
CA GLN A 259 15.62 -9.92 2.13
C GLN A 259 14.55 -8.86 2.48
N VAL A 260 14.48 -8.44 3.75
CA VAL A 260 13.59 -7.38 4.21
C VAL A 260 14.08 -6.03 3.71
N LYS A 261 15.35 -5.71 3.96
CA LYS A 261 15.98 -4.46 3.54
C LYS A 261 15.99 -4.27 2.02
N TYR A 262 16.22 -5.37 1.28
CA TYR A 262 16.26 -5.36 -0.18
C TYR A 262 14.91 -5.71 -0.84
N HIS A 263 13.81 -5.69 -0.10
CA HIS A 263 12.47 -5.78 -0.70
C HIS A 263 12.23 -4.62 -1.68
N ALA A 264 12.41 -3.39 -1.19
CA ALA A 264 12.36 -2.15 -1.98
C ALA A 264 13.45 -1.18 -1.45
N PRO A 265 14.73 -1.44 -1.77
CA PRO A 265 15.83 -0.65 -1.26
C PRO A 265 15.82 0.76 -1.85
N GLY A 266 16.42 1.69 -1.12
CA GLY A 266 16.87 2.95 -1.69
C GLY A 266 17.98 2.75 -2.72
N LYS A 267 18.61 3.83 -3.18
CA LYS A 267 19.74 3.75 -4.12
C LYS A 267 20.90 2.96 -3.52
N PHE A 268 21.52 2.11 -4.33
CA PHE A 268 22.64 1.27 -3.93
C PHE A 268 23.73 1.17 -5.01
N ASP A 269 24.92 0.80 -4.61
CA ASP A 269 25.99 0.50 -5.57
C ASP A 269 25.70 -0.84 -6.26
N LYS A 270 25.59 -0.82 -7.59
CA LYS A 270 25.20 -1.99 -8.38
C LYS A 270 26.26 -3.09 -8.45
N VAL A 271 27.50 -2.82 -8.04
CA VAL A 271 28.60 -3.79 -8.03
C VAL A 271 28.73 -4.46 -6.68
N SER A 272 28.84 -3.66 -5.61
CA SER A 272 28.92 -4.17 -4.24
C SER A 272 27.54 -4.57 -3.69
N GLY A 273 26.45 -3.96 -4.15
CA GLY A 273 25.11 -4.12 -3.60
C GLY A 273 24.84 -3.26 -2.37
N ASP A 274 25.82 -2.52 -1.85
CA ASP A 274 25.69 -1.74 -0.64
C ASP A 274 24.79 -0.51 -0.83
N LEU A 275 23.92 -0.22 0.13
CA LEU A 275 23.10 0.99 0.09
C LEU A 275 23.98 2.24 0.12
N LEU A 276 23.66 3.20 -0.74
CA LEU A 276 24.35 4.48 -0.72
C LEU A 276 24.03 5.22 0.57
N PRO A 277 25.03 5.83 1.25
CA PRO A 277 24.80 6.54 2.47
C PRO A 277 23.91 7.76 2.21
N ASN A 278 22.86 7.91 3.02
CA ASN A 278 22.15 9.18 3.07
C ASN A 278 23.05 10.23 3.73
N PRO A 279 23.09 11.47 3.21
CA PRO A 279 23.84 12.54 3.86
C PRO A 279 23.33 12.71 5.30
N ILE A 280 24.28 12.73 6.26
CA ILE A 280 23.98 12.90 7.68
C ILE A 280 23.63 14.38 7.89
N VAL A 281 22.40 14.74 7.59
CA VAL A 281 21.80 16.00 8.00
C VAL A 281 20.78 15.67 9.07
N SER A 282 20.79 16.40 10.18
CA SER A 282 19.73 16.30 11.18
C SER A 282 18.38 16.58 10.49
N GLN A 283 17.57 15.57 10.34
CA GLN A 283 16.28 15.66 9.65
C GLN A 283 15.14 15.31 10.63
N PRO A 284 13.97 15.92 10.47
CA PRO A 284 12.79 15.51 11.21
C PRO A 284 12.51 14.01 11.04
N PRO A 285 11.89 13.35 12.03
CA PRO A 285 11.58 11.92 11.95
C PRO A 285 10.57 11.64 10.84
N LYS A 286 10.50 10.39 10.39
CA LYS A 286 9.37 9.92 9.60
C LYS A 286 8.14 9.81 10.50
N TYR A 287 6.94 10.07 9.97
CA TYR A 287 5.70 9.94 10.73
C TYR A 287 5.50 8.53 11.31
N GLN A 288 5.84 7.49 10.55
CA GLN A 288 5.83 6.11 11.07
C GLN A 288 6.74 5.93 12.31
N ASP A 289 7.91 6.58 12.35
CA ASP A 289 8.83 6.49 13.50
C ASP A 289 8.29 7.28 14.70
N VAL A 290 7.58 8.38 14.45
CA VAL A 290 6.85 9.11 15.51
C VAL A 290 5.79 8.21 16.12
N PHE A 291 4.96 7.56 15.29
CA PHE A 291 3.98 6.59 15.74
C PHE A 291 4.64 5.47 16.56
N GLY A 292 5.65 4.79 15.99
CA GLY A 292 6.26 3.62 16.62
C GLY A 292 6.96 3.93 17.96
N LYS A 293 7.63 5.10 18.07
CA LYS A 293 8.23 5.53 19.34
C LYS A 293 7.19 5.99 20.35
N THR A 294 6.15 6.67 19.90
CA THR A 294 5.08 7.15 20.78
C THR A 294 4.28 5.99 21.38
N ILE A 295 3.94 4.97 20.60
CA ILE A 295 3.20 3.83 21.15
C ILE A 295 4.03 3.07 22.20
N VAL A 296 5.35 2.95 22.03
CA VAL A 296 6.24 2.36 23.04
C VAL A 296 6.21 3.17 24.34
N GLU A 297 6.32 4.50 24.23
CA GLU A 297 6.27 5.39 25.41
C GLU A 297 4.92 5.27 26.15
N LEU A 298 3.80 5.28 25.41
CA LEU A 298 2.47 5.12 25.99
C LEU A 298 2.30 3.74 26.63
N ALA A 299 2.72 2.67 25.96
CA ALA A 299 2.64 1.30 26.45
C ALA A 299 3.53 1.02 27.68
N THR A 300 4.59 1.81 27.88
CA THR A 300 5.43 1.76 29.08
C THR A 300 4.65 2.20 30.33
N HIS A 301 3.70 3.13 30.16
CA HIS A 301 2.91 3.67 31.27
C HIS A 301 1.48 3.10 31.34
N ASN A 302 1.05 2.34 30.34
CA ASN A 302 -0.29 1.75 30.29
C ASN A 302 -0.22 0.32 29.72
N GLU A 303 -0.38 -0.64 30.60
CA GLU A 303 -0.28 -2.08 30.27
C GLU A 303 -1.44 -2.57 29.37
N LYS A 304 -2.54 -1.82 29.27
CA LYS A 304 -3.68 -2.16 28.42
C LYS A 304 -3.45 -1.86 26.94
N ILE A 305 -2.41 -1.11 26.58
CA ILE A 305 -2.10 -0.78 25.19
C ILE A 305 -1.50 -1.98 24.48
N VAL A 306 -2.09 -2.32 23.33
CA VAL A 306 -1.57 -3.32 22.38
C VAL A 306 -1.44 -2.71 20.99
N GLY A 307 -0.48 -3.21 20.22
CA GLY A 307 -0.27 -2.83 18.81
C GLY A 307 -0.65 -3.98 17.89
N ILE A 308 -1.42 -3.68 16.84
CA ILE A 308 -1.84 -4.65 15.82
C ILE A 308 -1.49 -4.10 14.44
N THR A 309 -0.92 -4.93 13.57
CA THR A 309 -0.69 -4.54 12.17
C THR A 309 -0.85 -5.74 11.23
N PRO A 310 -1.44 -5.57 10.03
CA PRO A 310 -1.47 -6.60 9.01
C PRO A 310 -0.21 -6.52 8.12
N ALA A 311 0.81 -7.35 8.45
CA ALA A 311 2.04 -7.55 7.67
C ALA A 311 2.93 -6.31 7.46
N MET A 312 2.86 -5.31 8.34
CA MET A 312 3.54 -4.04 8.15
C MET A 312 4.39 -3.62 9.38
N LEU A 313 5.02 -4.58 10.08
CA LEU A 313 5.84 -4.30 11.27
C LEU A 313 6.93 -3.24 11.03
N THR A 314 7.75 -3.45 10.01
CA THR A 314 8.81 -2.52 9.64
C THR A 314 8.24 -1.25 9.00
N GLY A 315 7.26 -1.40 8.12
CA GLY A 315 6.66 -0.29 7.38
C GLY A 315 5.93 0.72 8.26
N SER A 316 5.29 0.27 9.33
CA SER A 316 4.60 1.13 10.31
C SER A 316 5.48 1.55 11.49
N SER A 317 6.70 1.02 11.60
CA SER A 317 7.58 1.15 12.78
C SER A 317 6.98 0.52 14.07
N LEU A 318 5.94 -0.32 13.96
CA LEU A 318 5.41 -1.08 15.09
C LEU A 318 6.44 -2.10 15.62
N LYS A 319 7.48 -2.37 14.82
CA LYS A 319 8.65 -3.14 15.24
C LYS A 319 9.26 -2.64 16.55
N PHE A 320 9.27 -1.32 16.80
CA PHE A 320 9.78 -0.79 18.08
C PHE A 320 8.96 -1.29 19.28
N MET A 321 7.64 -1.45 19.11
CA MET A 321 6.79 -2.03 20.15
C MET A 321 6.99 -3.55 20.28
N LEU A 322 7.17 -4.25 19.16
CA LEU A 322 7.50 -5.68 19.18
C LEU A 322 8.80 -5.96 19.94
N ASP A 323 9.83 -5.14 19.70
CA ASP A 323 11.13 -5.28 20.37
C ASP A 323 11.02 -4.98 21.88
N ALA A 324 10.14 -4.06 22.31
CA ALA A 324 9.95 -3.66 23.70
C ALA A 324 8.89 -4.52 24.44
N PHE A 325 7.82 -4.90 23.77
CA PHE A 325 6.64 -5.57 24.34
C PHE A 325 6.12 -6.67 23.40
N PRO A 326 6.85 -7.78 23.19
CA PRO A 326 6.48 -8.82 22.22
C PRO A 326 5.10 -9.43 22.47
N ASP A 327 4.71 -9.62 23.73
CA ASP A 327 3.41 -10.20 24.11
C ASP A 327 2.21 -9.26 23.91
N ARG A 328 2.46 -7.99 23.57
CA ARG A 328 1.45 -6.97 23.32
C ARG A 328 1.50 -6.41 21.90
N THR A 329 2.21 -7.08 21.01
CA THR A 329 2.36 -6.66 19.61
C THR A 329 2.02 -7.81 18.68
N PHE A 330 1.08 -7.58 17.77
CA PHE A 330 0.50 -8.62 16.92
C PHE A 330 0.65 -8.25 15.45
N ASP A 331 1.47 -9.02 14.73
CA ASP A 331 1.41 -9.07 13.27
C ASP A 331 0.49 -10.22 12.87
N VAL A 332 -0.59 -9.89 12.17
CA VAL A 332 -1.61 -10.87 11.78
C VAL A 332 -1.45 -11.36 10.33
N GLY A 333 -0.35 -11.00 9.65
CA GLY A 333 -0.18 -11.25 8.23
C GLY A 333 -1.04 -10.30 7.37
N ILE A 334 -1.15 -10.56 6.07
CA ILE A 334 -1.99 -9.75 5.16
C ILE A 334 -3.47 -10.10 5.40
N ALA A 335 -4.04 -9.56 6.47
CA ALA A 335 -5.37 -9.90 6.97
C ALA A 335 -6.02 -8.68 7.66
N GLU A 336 -6.28 -7.61 6.91
CA GLU A 336 -6.82 -6.35 7.43
C GLU A 336 -8.18 -6.53 8.11
N GLN A 337 -9.07 -7.34 7.53
CA GLN A 337 -10.38 -7.66 8.10
C GLN A 337 -10.23 -8.31 9.48
N HIS A 338 -9.34 -9.31 9.59
CA HIS A 338 -9.03 -9.97 10.85
C HIS A 338 -8.42 -8.99 11.87
N ALA A 339 -7.49 -8.12 11.44
CA ALA A 339 -6.88 -7.11 12.31
C ALA A 339 -7.92 -6.21 12.99
N VAL A 340 -8.90 -5.73 12.23
CA VAL A 340 -9.96 -4.86 12.74
C VAL A 340 -10.89 -5.60 13.69
N THR A 341 -11.38 -6.80 13.33
CA THR A 341 -12.26 -7.58 14.21
C THR A 341 -11.53 -8.08 15.47
N LEU A 342 -10.24 -8.44 15.35
CA LEU A 342 -9.39 -8.78 16.52
C LEU A 342 -9.27 -7.59 17.47
N ALA A 343 -9.01 -6.39 16.95
CA ALA A 343 -8.96 -5.17 17.74
C ALA A 343 -10.30 -4.90 18.44
N ALA A 344 -11.43 -5.07 17.73
CA ALA A 344 -12.76 -4.96 18.31
C ALA A 344 -12.97 -5.94 19.47
N GLY A 345 -12.61 -7.22 19.27
CA GLY A 345 -12.69 -8.25 20.32
C GLY A 345 -11.86 -7.90 21.56
N MET A 346 -10.64 -7.39 21.38
CA MET A 346 -9.79 -6.95 22.49
C MET A 346 -10.38 -5.72 23.21
N ALA A 347 -10.95 -4.78 22.48
CA ALA A 347 -11.59 -3.59 23.07
C ALA A 347 -12.77 -3.96 23.97
N THR A 348 -13.56 -5.00 23.65
CA THR A 348 -14.64 -5.50 24.53
C THR A 348 -14.16 -5.99 25.90
N GLN A 349 -12.88 -6.34 25.99
CA GLN A 349 -12.24 -6.81 27.24
C GLN A 349 -11.45 -5.70 27.96
N GLY A 350 -11.64 -4.44 27.55
CA GLY A 350 -11.01 -3.28 28.18
C GLY A 350 -9.54 -3.08 27.81
N ILE A 351 -9.07 -3.73 26.74
CA ILE A 351 -7.75 -3.47 26.12
C ILE A 351 -7.89 -2.24 25.22
N ILE A 352 -6.78 -1.53 25.02
CA ILE A 352 -6.69 -0.33 24.18
C ILE A 352 -5.88 -0.70 22.91
N PRO A 353 -6.55 -1.16 21.84
CA PRO A 353 -5.85 -1.59 20.64
C PRO A 353 -5.54 -0.39 19.74
N PHE A 354 -4.26 -0.21 19.43
CA PHE A 354 -3.76 0.62 18.36
C PHE A 354 -3.62 -0.25 17.11
N CYS A 355 -4.59 -0.17 16.19
CA CYS A 355 -4.62 -0.92 14.96
C CYS A 355 -3.99 -0.08 13.83
N ASN A 356 -2.74 -0.37 13.48
CA ASN A 356 -2.01 0.35 12.45
C ASN A 356 -2.19 -0.34 11.10
N ILE A 357 -2.87 0.33 10.18
CA ILE A 357 -3.12 -0.14 8.81
C ILE A 357 -2.85 1.02 7.86
N TYR A 358 -2.23 0.76 6.69
CA TYR A 358 -2.12 1.81 5.68
C TYR A 358 -3.49 2.27 5.22
N SER A 359 -3.66 3.58 5.01
CA SER A 359 -4.94 4.18 4.64
C SER A 359 -5.62 3.47 3.47
N THR A 360 -4.88 3.20 2.39
CA THR A 360 -5.41 2.47 1.23
C THR A 360 -5.79 1.01 1.55
N PHE A 361 -5.07 0.34 2.47
CA PHE A 361 -5.34 -1.06 2.82
C PHE A 361 -6.53 -1.21 3.77
N LEU A 362 -6.86 -0.18 4.57
CA LEU A 362 -8.06 -0.20 5.41
C LEU A 362 -9.35 -0.33 4.59
N GLN A 363 -9.35 0.05 3.31
CA GLN A 363 -10.48 -0.16 2.40
C GLN A 363 -10.94 -1.63 2.39
N ARG A 364 -10.01 -2.60 2.56
CA ARG A 364 -10.35 -4.03 2.61
C ARG A 364 -11.11 -4.43 3.88
N ALA A 365 -11.01 -3.65 4.94
CA ALA A 365 -11.67 -3.90 6.22
C ALA A 365 -12.79 -2.88 6.53
N TYR A 366 -13.31 -2.21 5.51
CA TYR A 366 -14.31 -1.15 5.70
C TYR A 366 -15.60 -1.66 6.34
N ASP A 367 -16.06 -2.86 5.95
CA ASP A 367 -17.20 -3.51 6.58
C ASP A 367 -16.96 -3.73 8.09
N GLN A 368 -15.77 -4.24 8.47
CA GLN A 368 -15.45 -4.51 9.88
C GLN A 368 -15.32 -3.21 10.70
N VAL A 369 -14.85 -2.12 10.10
CA VAL A 369 -14.87 -0.80 10.76
C VAL A 369 -16.30 -0.36 11.07
N ILE A 370 -17.25 -0.57 10.16
CA ILE A 370 -18.65 -0.21 10.35
C ILE A 370 -19.33 -1.18 11.31
N HIS A 371 -19.34 -2.48 10.97
CA HIS A 371 -20.14 -3.51 11.62
C HIS A 371 -19.55 -3.91 12.99
N ASP A 372 -18.25 -4.25 13.02
CA ASP A 372 -17.64 -4.82 14.21
C ASP A 372 -17.20 -3.77 15.23
N VAL A 373 -16.90 -2.55 14.78
CA VAL A 373 -16.37 -1.49 15.63
C VAL A 373 -17.37 -0.36 15.85
N ALA A 374 -17.74 0.40 14.80
CA ALA A 374 -18.51 1.63 14.97
C ALA A 374 -19.98 1.39 15.39
N THR A 375 -20.64 0.36 14.86
CA THR A 375 -22.01 -0.02 15.25
C THR A 375 -22.09 -0.39 16.73
N GLN A 376 -21.04 -1.00 17.27
CA GLN A 376 -20.94 -1.38 18.68
C GLN A 376 -20.30 -0.29 19.55
N ASN A 377 -19.86 0.82 18.95
CA ASN A 377 -19.19 1.94 19.59
C ASN A 377 -17.95 1.51 20.40
N LEU A 378 -17.13 0.61 19.86
CA LEU A 378 -15.94 0.09 20.53
C LEU A 378 -14.75 1.05 20.37
N PRO A 379 -13.97 1.33 21.43
CA PRO A 379 -12.88 2.30 21.42
C PRO A 379 -11.60 1.73 20.78
N VAL A 380 -11.66 1.37 19.51
CA VAL A 380 -10.49 0.97 18.70
C VAL A 380 -9.80 2.22 18.17
N ILE A 381 -8.48 2.27 18.26
CA ILE A 381 -7.67 3.37 17.76
C ILE A 381 -7.03 2.93 16.43
N PHE A 382 -7.60 3.39 15.32
CA PHE A 382 -7.06 3.17 13.98
C PHE A 382 -5.96 4.18 13.70
N CYS A 383 -4.74 3.72 13.43
CA CYS A 383 -3.62 4.54 13.01
C CYS A 383 -3.40 4.33 11.51
N LEU A 384 -3.91 5.28 10.70
CA LEU A 384 -3.91 5.20 9.25
C LEU A 384 -2.63 5.83 8.70
N ASP A 385 -1.62 4.99 8.50
CA ASP A 385 -0.37 5.39 7.90
C ASP A 385 -0.52 5.55 6.38
N ARG A 386 0.31 6.34 5.72
CA ARG A 386 0.26 6.61 4.28
C ARG A 386 -1.06 7.27 3.83
N ALA A 387 -1.62 8.16 4.64
CA ALA A 387 -2.72 9.01 4.20
C ALA A 387 -2.26 10.03 3.14
N GLY A 388 -3.18 10.46 2.28
CA GLY A 388 -2.89 11.39 1.20
C GLY A 388 -2.09 10.79 0.05
N LEU A 389 -1.35 11.62 -0.67
CA LEU A 389 -0.48 11.20 -1.77
C LEU A 389 0.79 10.52 -1.23
N VAL A 390 1.10 9.32 -1.72
CA VAL A 390 2.25 8.52 -1.23
C VAL A 390 3.42 8.45 -2.21
N GLY A 391 3.24 8.95 -3.44
CA GLY A 391 4.33 9.08 -4.40
C GLY A 391 4.38 7.94 -5.42
N GLU A 392 5.50 7.25 -5.49
CA GLU A 392 5.94 6.41 -6.60
C GLU A 392 5.12 5.13 -6.81
N ASP A 393 4.36 4.69 -5.81
CA ASP A 393 3.48 3.52 -5.91
C ASP A 393 2.12 3.84 -6.54
N GLY A 394 1.79 5.12 -6.65
CA GLY A 394 0.67 5.62 -7.44
C GLY A 394 -0.72 5.31 -6.90
N ALA A 395 -1.70 5.28 -7.81
CA ALA A 395 -3.13 5.22 -7.52
C ALA A 395 -3.56 4.07 -6.59
N THR A 396 -2.86 2.95 -6.60
CA THR A 396 -3.16 1.78 -5.76
C THR A 396 -2.74 1.97 -4.31
N HIS A 397 -1.87 2.95 -4.03
CA HIS A 397 -1.31 3.17 -2.69
C HIS A 397 -1.65 4.53 -2.08
N HIS A 398 -2.20 5.48 -2.86
CA HIS A 398 -2.65 6.76 -2.32
C HIS A 398 -3.78 6.58 -1.29
N GLY A 399 -3.61 7.13 -0.09
CA GLY A 399 -4.59 7.14 0.98
C GLY A 399 -5.49 8.37 0.92
N VAL A 400 -6.11 8.62 -0.23
CA VAL A 400 -6.86 9.86 -0.49
C VAL A 400 -8.36 9.76 -0.22
N PHE A 401 -8.89 8.57 0.06
CA PHE A 401 -10.32 8.36 0.23
C PHE A 401 -10.76 8.25 1.69
N ASP A 402 -9.83 8.14 2.63
CA ASP A 402 -10.10 7.84 4.03
C ASP A 402 -10.99 8.89 4.72
N LEU A 403 -10.74 10.18 4.53
CA LEU A 403 -11.60 11.24 5.07
C LEU A 403 -13.05 11.07 4.59
N ALA A 404 -13.24 10.81 3.29
CA ALA A 404 -14.56 10.71 2.69
C ALA A 404 -15.34 9.48 3.19
N TYR A 405 -14.73 8.27 3.15
CA TYR A 405 -15.46 7.05 3.50
C TYR A 405 -15.60 6.84 5.01
N LEU A 406 -14.71 7.42 5.84
CA LEU A 406 -14.84 7.30 7.29
C LEU A 406 -15.83 8.32 7.89
N ARG A 407 -15.90 9.54 7.35
CA ARG A 407 -16.73 10.58 7.95
C ARG A 407 -18.24 10.31 7.91
N CYS A 408 -18.70 9.47 6.99
CA CYS A 408 -20.10 9.08 6.92
C CYS A 408 -20.50 8.05 8.01
N ILE A 409 -19.51 7.40 8.68
CA ILE A 409 -19.79 6.39 9.70
C ILE A 409 -20.17 7.07 11.03
N PRO A 410 -21.32 6.75 11.66
CA PRO A 410 -21.65 7.23 13.01
C PRO A 410 -20.58 6.83 14.03
N ASN A 411 -20.53 7.53 15.14
CA ASN A 411 -19.65 7.28 16.30
C ASN A 411 -18.14 7.44 16.06
N MET A 412 -17.67 7.58 14.81
CA MET A 412 -16.25 7.75 14.51
C MET A 412 -15.74 9.14 14.91
N ILE A 413 -14.56 9.20 15.53
CA ILE A 413 -13.74 10.40 15.67
C ILE A 413 -12.64 10.32 14.62
N ILE A 414 -12.44 11.37 13.80
CA ILE A 414 -11.47 11.36 12.71
C ILE A 414 -10.58 12.58 12.82
N PHE A 415 -9.29 12.34 13.04
CA PHE A 415 -8.26 13.33 13.28
C PHE A 415 -7.14 13.24 12.23
N ALA A 416 -6.69 14.39 11.75
CA ALA A 416 -5.53 14.51 10.89
C ALA A 416 -4.51 15.46 11.53
N PRO A 417 -3.40 14.96 12.09
CA PRO A 417 -2.37 15.80 12.72
C PRO A 417 -1.67 16.67 11.68
N ARG A 418 -1.44 17.92 12.01
CA ARG A 418 -0.69 18.87 11.20
C ARG A 418 0.82 18.58 11.20
N ASN A 419 1.34 18.01 12.27
CA ASN A 419 2.74 17.71 12.47
C ASN A 419 2.95 16.57 13.48
N GLU A 420 4.22 16.26 13.75
CA GLU A 420 4.65 15.18 14.62
C GLU A 420 4.20 15.35 16.07
N VAL A 421 4.19 16.58 16.57
CA VAL A 421 3.76 16.89 17.95
C VAL A 421 2.27 16.60 18.11
N GLU A 422 1.45 16.99 17.13
CA GLU A 422 0.01 16.68 17.15
C GLU A 422 -0.29 15.20 16.99
N LEU A 423 0.48 14.46 16.15
CA LEU A 423 0.37 13.00 16.06
C LEU A 423 0.62 12.35 17.43
N ARG A 424 1.69 12.77 18.10
CA ARG A 424 2.02 12.30 19.44
C ARG A 424 0.91 12.60 20.45
N ASN A 425 0.38 13.82 20.44
CA ASN A 425 -0.63 14.28 21.39
C ASN A 425 -2.00 13.62 21.17
N ILE A 426 -2.40 13.37 19.93
CA ILE A 426 -3.67 12.68 19.68
C ILE A 426 -3.58 11.18 20.04
N MET A 427 -2.43 10.52 19.83
CA MET A 427 -2.22 9.16 20.30
C MET A 427 -2.32 9.09 21.83
N TYR A 428 -1.74 10.06 22.53
CA TYR A 428 -1.88 10.19 23.98
C TYR A 428 -3.34 10.41 24.38
N THR A 429 -4.04 11.31 23.71
CA THR A 429 -5.45 11.64 24.00
C THR A 429 -6.36 10.42 23.80
N ALA A 430 -6.15 9.69 22.72
CA ALA A 430 -6.97 8.53 22.36
C ALA A 430 -6.93 7.41 23.41
N GLN A 431 -5.83 7.25 24.16
CA GLN A 431 -5.72 6.22 25.20
C GLN A 431 -6.25 6.67 26.58
N LEU A 432 -6.72 7.93 26.72
CA LEU A 432 -7.24 8.44 28.01
C LEU A 432 -8.68 8.02 28.32
N GLY A 433 -9.24 7.08 27.55
CA GLY A 433 -10.58 6.51 27.80
C GLY A 433 -11.67 7.17 26.97
N LEU A 434 -11.44 7.37 25.68
CA LEU A 434 -12.50 7.74 24.74
C LEU A 434 -13.46 6.57 24.54
N ASP A 435 -14.76 6.84 24.59
CA ASP A 435 -15.82 5.83 24.43
C ASP A 435 -16.20 5.59 22.95
N HIS A 436 -15.40 6.09 22.02
CA HIS A 436 -15.66 6.06 20.58
C HIS A 436 -14.45 5.55 19.80
N PRO A 437 -14.66 4.90 18.65
CA PRO A 437 -13.57 4.57 17.75
C PRO A 437 -12.91 5.83 17.18
N VAL A 438 -11.58 5.81 17.11
CA VAL A 438 -10.78 6.95 16.66
C VAL A 438 -9.97 6.55 15.44
N ALA A 439 -10.01 7.35 14.38
CA ALA A 439 -9.11 7.24 13.24
C ALA A 439 -8.12 8.42 13.22
N ILE A 440 -6.84 8.12 13.29
CA ILE A 440 -5.73 9.07 13.24
C ILE A 440 -5.01 8.84 11.92
N ARG A 441 -5.14 9.77 10.96
CA ARG A 441 -4.52 9.65 9.63
C ARG A 441 -3.28 10.51 9.49
N TYR A 442 -2.18 9.95 9.03
CA TYR A 442 -0.92 10.68 8.85
C TYR A 442 -0.16 10.20 7.59
N PRO A 443 0.68 11.08 6.97
CA PRO A 443 1.25 10.80 5.67
C PRO A 443 2.49 9.89 5.74
N ARG A 444 2.88 9.37 4.58
CA ARG A 444 4.22 8.85 4.33
C ARG A 444 5.23 10.00 4.34
N GLY A 445 6.43 9.74 4.83
CA GLY A 445 7.54 10.69 4.74
C GLY A 445 7.92 11.32 6.07
N ARG A 446 8.71 12.38 5.97
CA ARG A 446 9.24 13.07 7.14
C ARG A 446 8.32 14.21 7.55
N GLY A 447 8.33 14.50 8.84
CA GLY A 447 7.70 15.67 9.40
C GLY A 447 8.52 16.96 9.18
N ILE A 448 8.20 17.97 9.98
CA ILE A 448 8.78 19.32 9.86
C ILE A 448 9.52 19.78 11.13
N THR A 449 9.43 19.01 12.23
CA THR A 449 9.91 19.41 13.55
C THR A 449 10.97 18.45 14.08
N LEU A 450 12.18 18.98 14.34
CA LEU A 450 13.25 18.19 14.96
C LEU A 450 12.94 17.86 16.43
N ASN A 451 12.43 18.85 17.16
CA ASN A 451 12.08 18.71 18.58
C ASN A 451 10.60 18.29 18.74
N TRP A 452 10.25 17.11 18.28
CA TRP A 452 8.88 16.59 18.29
C TRP A 452 8.48 15.87 19.60
N GLN A 453 9.45 15.39 20.38
CA GLN A 453 9.24 14.70 21.65
C GLN A 453 9.01 15.70 22.80
N GLN A 454 7.95 16.49 22.66
CA GLN A 454 7.48 17.38 23.72
C GLN A 454 6.71 16.58 24.79
N PRO A 455 6.53 17.10 26.02
CA PRO A 455 5.58 16.55 26.97
C PRO A 455 4.20 16.34 26.32
N PHE A 456 3.50 15.28 26.72
CA PHE A 456 2.17 15.03 26.21
C PHE A 456 1.16 16.10 26.63
N GLU A 457 0.38 16.57 25.68
CA GLU A 457 -0.76 17.46 25.90
C GLU A 457 -2.01 16.84 25.34
N ALA A 458 -3.09 16.77 26.14
CA ALA A 458 -4.37 16.28 25.67
C ALA A 458 -5.01 17.26 24.68
N ILE A 459 -5.50 16.73 23.57
CA ILE A 459 -6.22 17.50 22.56
C ILE A 459 -7.72 17.40 22.85
N GLU A 460 -8.41 18.56 22.96
CA GLU A 460 -9.86 18.58 23.08
C GLU A 460 -10.50 18.10 21.79
N ILE A 461 -11.33 17.04 21.89
CA ILE A 461 -11.96 16.44 20.72
C ILE A 461 -12.92 17.42 20.04
N GLY A 462 -12.82 17.50 18.72
CA GLY A 462 -13.62 18.40 17.91
C GLY A 462 -13.21 19.87 17.98
N LYS A 463 -11.96 20.18 18.43
CA LYS A 463 -11.46 21.55 18.47
C LYS A 463 -10.38 21.81 17.42
N GLY A 464 -10.70 22.78 16.57
CA GLY A 464 -9.73 23.38 15.64
C GLY A 464 -8.84 24.42 16.32
N GLN A 465 -7.89 24.95 15.55
CA GLN A 465 -6.94 25.95 16.01
C GLN A 465 -6.80 27.10 15.00
N CYS A 466 -6.81 28.36 15.48
CA CYS A 466 -6.39 29.50 14.67
C CYS A 466 -4.85 29.52 14.62
N LEU A 467 -4.29 29.38 13.42
CA LEU A 467 -2.84 29.45 13.18
C LEU A 467 -2.39 30.86 12.84
N LYS A 468 -3.26 31.63 12.18
CA LYS A 468 -3.02 33.03 11.82
C LYS A 468 -4.33 33.78 11.73
N GLU A 469 -4.40 34.92 12.39
CA GLU A 469 -5.54 35.82 12.23
C GLU A 469 -5.48 36.56 10.88
N GLY A 470 -6.65 36.95 10.37
CA GLY A 470 -6.82 37.69 9.12
C GLY A 470 -8.18 38.36 9.00
N LYS A 471 -8.43 39.04 7.85
CA LYS A 471 -9.66 39.80 7.62
C LYS A 471 -10.29 39.61 6.26
N ASP A 472 -9.51 39.24 5.22
CA ASP A 472 -9.99 39.25 3.82
C ASP A 472 -10.49 37.88 3.35
N VAL A 473 -9.71 36.81 3.62
CA VAL A 473 -10.03 35.43 3.27
C VAL A 473 -9.67 34.52 4.43
N ALA A 474 -10.50 33.53 4.70
CA ALA A 474 -10.18 32.43 5.61
C ALA A 474 -9.75 31.19 4.83
N VAL A 475 -8.62 30.59 5.18
CA VAL A 475 -8.19 29.28 4.69
C VAL A 475 -8.36 28.27 5.81
N LEU A 476 -9.16 27.24 5.57
CA LEU A 476 -9.40 26.12 6.48
C LEU A 476 -8.63 24.91 5.97
N SER A 477 -7.66 24.44 6.71
CA SER A 477 -6.88 23.25 6.37
C SER A 477 -7.16 22.09 7.31
N ILE A 478 -6.80 20.87 6.88
CA ILE A 478 -6.82 19.68 7.74
C ILE A 478 -5.58 18.82 7.46
N GLY A 479 -4.84 18.45 8.50
CA GLY A 479 -3.67 17.60 8.40
C GLY A 479 -2.42 18.35 7.91
N THR A 480 -1.45 17.58 7.42
CA THR A 480 -0.10 18.09 7.10
C THR A 480 -0.04 19.09 5.95
N ILE A 481 -1.08 19.14 5.10
CA ILE A 481 -1.21 20.15 4.03
C ILE A 481 -1.24 21.59 4.58
N ALA A 482 -1.53 21.77 5.86
CA ALA A 482 -1.47 23.07 6.56
C ALA A 482 -0.12 23.77 6.39
N LYS A 483 0.98 23.00 6.23
CA LYS A 483 2.31 23.57 5.95
C LYS A 483 2.34 24.31 4.61
N ASN A 484 1.83 23.72 3.54
CA ASN A 484 1.78 24.35 2.23
C ASN A 484 0.94 25.64 2.25
N VAL A 485 -0.14 25.65 3.04
CA VAL A 485 -0.96 26.85 3.27
C VAL A 485 -0.18 27.92 4.01
N THR A 486 0.51 27.56 5.09
CA THR A 486 1.32 28.51 5.88
C THR A 486 2.41 29.15 5.00
N ASP A 487 3.10 28.32 4.21
CA ASP A 487 4.13 28.79 3.29
C ASP A 487 3.53 29.70 2.21
N ALA A 488 2.40 29.34 1.61
CA ALA A 488 1.70 30.17 0.61
C ALA A 488 1.30 31.55 1.19
N ILE A 489 0.72 31.57 2.38
CA ILE A 489 0.31 32.82 3.05
C ILE A 489 1.52 33.71 3.38
N SER A 490 2.69 33.12 3.65
CA SER A 490 3.91 33.91 3.92
C SER A 490 4.42 34.65 2.69
N LEU A 491 4.02 34.26 1.49
CA LEU A 491 4.39 34.86 0.20
C LEU A 491 3.36 35.89 -0.32
N ILE A 492 2.28 36.11 0.42
CA ILE A 492 1.24 37.09 0.06
C ILE A 492 1.69 38.50 0.46
N ASP A 493 1.39 39.48 -0.40
CA ASP A 493 1.61 40.88 -0.17
C ASP A 493 0.92 41.33 1.15
N ASN A 494 1.60 42.18 1.93
CA ASN A 494 1.10 42.71 3.18
C ASN A 494 -0.19 43.56 3.06
N ASN A 495 -0.61 43.89 1.83
CA ASN A 495 -1.90 44.56 1.59
C ASN A 495 -3.10 43.64 1.84
N PHE A 496 -2.90 42.32 1.91
CA PHE A 496 -3.95 41.32 2.17
C PHE A 496 -3.73 40.61 3.50
N SER A 497 -4.80 40.37 4.21
CA SER A 497 -4.82 39.78 5.53
C SER A 497 -5.54 38.44 5.53
N ILE A 498 -4.79 37.36 5.34
CA ILE A 498 -5.32 35.99 5.23
C ILE A 498 -5.32 35.32 6.60
N ALA A 499 -6.48 34.82 7.01
CA ALA A 499 -6.61 33.96 8.18
C ALA A 499 -6.31 32.50 7.81
N HIS A 500 -5.72 31.76 8.74
CA HIS A 500 -5.48 30.31 8.60
C HIS A 500 -5.96 29.58 9.84
N TYR A 501 -6.86 28.62 9.64
CA TYR A 501 -7.38 27.75 10.69
C TYR A 501 -7.09 26.28 10.32
N ASP A 502 -6.58 25.53 11.28
CA ASP A 502 -6.48 24.07 11.20
C ASP A 502 -7.65 23.44 11.93
N LEU A 503 -8.49 22.72 11.20
CA LEU A 503 -9.68 22.10 11.79
C LEU A 503 -9.37 20.83 12.56
N ARG A 504 -8.18 20.21 12.36
CA ARG A 504 -7.72 18.99 13.04
C ARG A 504 -8.64 17.78 12.88
N PHE A 505 -9.98 17.99 13.04
CA PHE A 505 -11.00 16.96 12.97
C PHE A 505 -11.92 17.20 11.77
N VAL A 506 -12.14 16.15 10.97
CA VAL A 506 -13.25 16.17 10.02
C VAL A 506 -14.54 15.70 10.71
N LYS A 507 -14.41 14.97 11.83
CA LYS A 507 -15.52 14.50 12.66
C LYS A 507 -15.06 14.30 14.12
N PRO A 508 -15.74 14.94 15.10
CA PRO A 508 -16.70 16.02 14.86
C PRO A 508 -16.02 17.30 14.38
N LEU A 509 -16.73 18.10 13.59
CA LEU A 509 -16.28 19.45 13.21
C LEU A 509 -16.35 20.40 14.41
N ASP A 510 -15.44 21.39 14.47
CA ASP A 510 -15.55 22.52 15.40
C ASP A 510 -16.60 23.52 14.89
N GLU A 511 -17.86 23.23 15.19
CA GLU A 511 -18.98 24.08 14.75
C GLU A 511 -18.88 25.51 15.28
N LYS A 512 -18.37 25.70 16.50
CA LYS A 512 -18.19 27.05 17.08
C LYS A 512 -17.17 27.86 16.30
N LEU A 513 -16.05 27.24 15.94
CA LEU A 513 -15.05 27.86 15.10
C LEU A 513 -15.60 28.17 13.71
N LEU A 514 -16.32 27.22 13.10
CA LEU A 514 -16.92 27.41 11.79
C LEU A 514 -17.95 28.54 11.81
N HIS A 515 -18.86 28.62 12.80
CA HIS A 515 -19.77 29.75 12.95
C HIS A 515 -19.03 31.10 13.02
N SER A 516 -17.94 31.19 13.79
CA SER A 516 -17.12 32.38 13.87
C SER A 516 -16.48 32.77 12.54
N VAL A 517 -15.96 31.78 11.80
CA VAL A 517 -15.36 31.98 10.46
C VAL A 517 -16.41 32.44 9.45
N PHE A 518 -17.56 31.79 9.39
CA PHE A 518 -18.63 32.12 8.44
C PHE A 518 -19.25 33.49 8.69
N GLN A 519 -19.27 33.96 9.94
CA GLN A 519 -19.74 35.31 10.28
C GLN A 519 -18.71 36.40 9.99
N LYS A 520 -17.42 36.05 9.97
CA LYS A 520 -16.31 37.01 9.82
C LYS A 520 -15.84 37.20 8.39
N PHE A 521 -15.93 36.15 7.54
CA PHE A 521 -15.35 36.11 6.21
C PHE A 521 -16.38 35.79 5.14
N ASP A 522 -16.47 36.61 4.11
CA ASP A 522 -17.32 36.32 2.92
C ASP A 522 -16.69 35.24 2.01
N LYS A 523 -15.38 35.11 2.03
CA LYS A 523 -14.58 34.21 1.17
C LYS A 523 -13.81 33.20 2.00
N ILE A 524 -14.06 31.93 1.75
CA ILE A 524 -13.49 30.80 2.49
C ILE A 524 -12.87 29.80 1.51
N ILE A 525 -11.67 29.33 1.78
CA ILE A 525 -10.99 28.28 1.03
C ILE A 525 -10.82 27.08 1.97
N THR A 526 -11.25 25.89 1.57
CA THR A 526 -10.92 24.66 2.29
C THR A 526 -9.83 23.91 1.55
N ILE A 527 -8.92 23.24 2.26
CA ILE A 527 -7.85 22.48 1.67
C ILE A 527 -7.58 21.18 2.44
N GLU A 528 -7.44 20.10 1.68
CA GLU A 528 -7.17 18.75 2.17
C GLU A 528 -6.25 17.97 1.22
N ASP A 529 -5.55 16.97 1.72
CA ASP A 529 -4.83 15.97 0.92
C ASP A 529 -5.67 14.70 0.66
N GLY A 530 -6.98 14.84 0.79
CA GLY A 530 -8.03 13.86 0.48
C GLY A 530 -8.80 14.24 -0.78
N THR A 531 -9.68 13.33 -1.24
CA THR A 531 -10.58 13.62 -2.37
C THR A 531 -11.54 14.75 -2.03
N ILE A 532 -11.75 15.68 -2.98
CA ILE A 532 -12.72 16.78 -2.82
C ILE A 532 -14.16 16.28 -2.69
N ASN A 533 -14.46 15.10 -3.26
CA ASN A 533 -15.79 14.51 -3.21
C ASN A 533 -16.02 13.76 -1.89
N GLY A 534 -16.86 14.32 -1.04
CA GLY A 534 -17.20 13.73 0.26
C GLY A 534 -16.16 13.92 1.37
N GLY A 535 -15.03 14.62 1.10
CA GLY A 535 -13.98 14.88 2.07
C GLY A 535 -14.27 16.05 3.02
N PHE A 536 -13.20 16.70 3.49
CA PHE A 536 -13.28 17.80 4.46
C PHE A 536 -13.99 19.02 3.88
N GLY A 537 -13.66 19.43 2.65
CA GLY A 537 -14.35 20.56 2.00
C GLY A 537 -15.84 20.33 1.84
N SER A 538 -16.26 19.09 1.52
CA SER A 538 -17.67 18.71 1.48
C SER A 538 -18.34 18.84 2.85
N ALA A 539 -17.66 18.44 3.94
CA ALA A 539 -18.20 18.59 5.30
C ALA A 539 -18.43 20.07 5.67
N VAL A 540 -17.53 20.95 5.27
CA VAL A 540 -17.67 22.40 5.48
C VAL A 540 -18.84 22.97 4.65
N LEU A 541 -19.04 22.52 3.41
CA LEU A 541 -20.21 22.90 2.59
C LEU A 541 -21.53 22.41 3.18
N GLU A 542 -21.59 21.18 3.68
CA GLU A 542 -22.77 20.63 4.36
C GLU A 542 -23.10 21.45 5.60
N PHE A 543 -22.09 21.82 6.41
CA PHE A 543 -22.25 22.71 7.55
C PHE A 543 -22.81 24.07 7.14
N ALA A 544 -22.24 24.69 6.09
CA ALA A 544 -22.71 25.97 5.58
C ALA A 544 -24.17 25.92 5.14
N SER A 545 -24.54 24.91 4.38
CA SER A 545 -25.90 24.70 3.90
C SER A 545 -26.90 24.48 5.04
N ALA A 546 -26.54 23.64 6.02
CA ALA A 546 -27.38 23.34 7.17
C ALA A 546 -27.65 24.58 8.05
N ASN A 547 -26.73 25.55 8.06
CA ASN A 547 -26.82 26.78 8.85
C ASN A 547 -27.18 28.03 8.02
N ASN A 548 -27.61 27.85 6.75
CA ASN A 548 -28.04 28.92 5.85
C ASN A 548 -26.95 29.99 5.55
N TYR A 549 -25.67 29.63 5.57
CA TYR A 549 -24.58 30.49 5.17
C TYR A 549 -24.49 30.61 3.65
N THR A 550 -24.23 31.82 3.13
CA THR A 550 -24.16 32.14 1.70
C THR A 550 -22.75 32.58 1.25
N ASN A 551 -21.76 32.33 2.07
CA ASN A 551 -20.37 32.68 1.81
C ASN A 551 -19.85 31.96 0.55
N THR A 552 -18.93 32.57 -0.15
CA THR A 552 -18.25 31.94 -1.28
C THR A 552 -17.20 30.94 -0.77
N ILE A 553 -17.37 29.67 -1.08
CA ILE A 553 -16.47 28.59 -0.64
C ILE A 553 -15.76 27.98 -1.83
N LYS A 554 -14.44 27.94 -1.78
CA LYS A 554 -13.58 27.21 -2.73
C LYS A 554 -13.01 25.97 -2.05
N ILE A 555 -13.15 24.81 -2.69
CA ILE A 555 -12.58 23.55 -2.22
C ILE A 555 -11.32 23.24 -3.01
N LEU A 556 -10.21 22.97 -2.31
CA LEU A 556 -8.95 22.46 -2.86
C LEU A 556 -8.65 21.09 -2.25
N GLY A 557 -8.23 20.16 -3.10
CA GLY A 557 -7.90 18.78 -2.70
C GLY A 557 -7.65 17.91 -3.92
N ILE A 558 -7.69 16.60 -3.73
CA ILE A 558 -7.47 15.65 -4.83
C ILE A 558 -8.71 15.64 -5.72
N PRO A 559 -8.55 15.93 -7.04
CA PRO A 559 -9.67 15.98 -7.98
C PRO A 559 -10.30 14.59 -8.21
N ASP A 560 -11.49 14.57 -8.82
CA ASP A 560 -12.22 13.34 -9.16
C ASP A 560 -11.55 12.59 -10.32
N THR A 561 -10.33 12.13 -10.07
CA THR A 561 -9.54 11.30 -10.99
C THR A 561 -8.50 10.49 -10.21
N PHE A 562 -8.15 9.31 -10.72
CA PHE A 562 -7.05 8.54 -10.14
C PHE A 562 -5.71 9.21 -10.47
N ILE A 563 -4.99 9.64 -9.44
CA ILE A 563 -3.66 10.22 -9.56
C ILE A 563 -2.65 9.10 -9.73
N HIS A 564 -1.85 9.16 -10.79
CA HIS A 564 -0.81 8.18 -11.07
C HIS A 564 0.43 8.40 -10.19
N HIS A 565 1.49 7.64 -10.48
CA HIS A 565 2.75 7.69 -9.74
C HIS A 565 3.61 8.90 -10.13
N GLY A 566 4.44 9.34 -9.20
CA GLY A 566 5.39 10.45 -9.29
C GLY A 566 5.94 10.76 -7.91
N SER A 567 6.78 11.75 -7.74
CA SER A 567 7.12 12.25 -6.39
C SER A 567 5.92 12.95 -5.76
N VAL A 568 5.85 13.00 -4.43
CA VAL A 568 4.73 13.65 -3.73
C VAL A 568 4.62 15.12 -4.15
N GLU A 569 5.74 15.80 -4.33
CA GLU A 569 5.83 17.20 -4.75
C GLU A 569 5.23 17.40 -6.15
N GLU A 570 5.59 16.56 -7.13
CA GLU A 570 5.03 16.60 -8.49
C GLU A 570 3.52 16.34 -8.47
N LEU A 571 3.07 15.39 -7.65
CA LEU A 571 1.66 15.04 -7.54
C LEU A 571 0.85 16.15 -6.84
N GLN A 572 1.40 16.82 -5.85
CA GLN A 572 0.78 18.00 -5.25
C GLN A 572 0.63 19.15 -6.25
N GLN A 573 1.63 19.38 -7.12
CA GLN A 573 1.54 20.35 -8.21
C GLN A 573 0.44 19.97 -9.21
N LEU A 574 0.39 18.69 -9.60
CA LEU A 574 -0.66 18.17 -10.49
C LEU A 574 -2.07 18.39 -9.91
N CYS A 575 -2.23 18.18 -8.61
CA CYS A 575 -3.50 18.38 -7.88
C CYS A 575 -3.75 19.84 -7.48
N LYS A 576 -2.81 20.75 -7.73
CA LYS A 576 -2.89 22.17 -7.36
C LYS A 576 -3.03 22.43 -5.85
N ILE A 577 -2.38 21.59 -5.04
CA ILE A 577 -2.33 21.69 -3.58
C ILE A 577 -0.90 21.93 -3.07
N ASP A 578 0.03 22.21 -3.96
CA ASP A 578 1.37 22.71 -3.61
C ASP A 578 1.32 24.22 -3.20
N THR A 579 2.39 24.68 -2.57
CA THR A 579 2.50 26.06 -2.07
C THR A 579 2.22 27.12 -3.14
N THR A 580 2.76 26.93 -4.35
CA THR A 580 2.60 27.92 -5.44
C THR A 580 1.17 27.94 -5.97
N SER A 581 0.57 26.79 -6.17
CA SER A 581 -0.81 26.67 -6.62
C SER A 581 -1.79 27.25 -5.59
N ILE A 582 -1.60 26.97 -4.30
CA ILE A 582 -2.40 27.55 -3.22
C ILE A 582 -2.28 29.05 -3.19
N LEU A 583 -1.06 29.61 -3.32
CA LEU A 583 -0.83 31.05 -3.39
C LEU A 583 -1.63 31.70 -4.54
N ASN A 584 -1.59 31.08 -5.72
CA ASN A 584 -2.31 31.58 -6.91
C ASN A 584 -3.84 31.51 -6.71
N GLU A 585 -4.34 30.44 -6.12
CA GLU A 585 -5.78 30.31 -5.82
C GLU A 585 -6.23 31.36 -4.79
N ILE A 586 -5.46 31.62 -3.74
CA ILE A 586 -5.76 32.68 -2.78
C ILE A 586 -5.78 34.05 -3.47
N LYS A 587 -4.78 34.37 -4.31
CA LYS A 587 -4.74 35.63 -5.07
C LYS A 587 -5.93 35.78 -6.02
N THR A 588 -6.27 34.73 -6.77
CA THR A 588 -7.44 34.73 -7.65
C THR A 588 -8.74 34.93 -6.87
N PHE A 589 -8.81 34.39 -5.66
CA PHE A 589 -9.99 34.47 -4.82
C PHE A 589 -10.13 35.83 -4.12
N LEU A 590 -9.02 36.55 -3.97
CA LEU A 590 -9.02 37.94 -3.48
C LEU A 590 -9.60 38.92 -4.51
N GLY A 591 -9.46 38.65 -5.81
CA GLY A 591 -9.91 39.47 -6.94
C GLY A 591 -8.74 40.20 -7.56
#